data_f561b1e5e22f77de9ecc08f4642cc142
#
_entry.id   f561b1e5e22f77de9ecc08f4642cc142
#
_cell.length_a   1.000
_cell.length_b   1.000
_cell.length_c   1.000
_cell.angle_alpha   90.00
_cell.angle_beta   90.00
_cell.angle_gamma   90.00
#
_symmetry.space_group_name_H-M   'P 1'
#
loop_
_entity.id
_entity.type
_entity.pdbx_description
1 polymer ?
#
loop_
_entity_poly.entity_id
_entity_poly.type
_entity_poly.pdbx_seq_one_letter_code
_entity_poly.pdbx_strand_id
1 'polypeptide(L)'
;MIERYFRYLFFIAMISTYCSCNDTREKLLVSGCGWKQVAILDKKTGEIEWSHPLAANEDCNDVEITKEGNILYAYTSGARLIDREQQTLWDFKAKKGEELFTATQLPSGRYMLAICGTPSRIIELDPQGQPVEEIEFDTSITGVHDQFRQIVKTPQNTYLIPLMGKGEVVEMNKEKEIVNRAECGGNPFAIQILKNGNWLVSCGDAHNFVEIDPGSKQIVRKVGNDDLSNISLLFVAELVRYKNENTLISNWNGHSQDKSQPLLIEVDPGNRVVWTLPLHPDIVNISAVYSFKE
;
A
#
# COMPACT_ATOMS: atom_id res chain seq x y z
N MET A 1 22.06 33.40 -78.61
CA MET A 1 21.04 32.38 -78.24
C MET A 1 21.69 31.42 -77.22
N ILE A 2 21.52 31.67 -75.93
CA ILE A 2 22.05 30.87 -74.87
C ILE A 2 20.88 30.59 -73.93
N GLU A 3 20.38 29.34 -73.93
CA GLU A 3 19.34 28.88 -73.05
C GLU A 3 19.94 28.61 -71.69
N ARG A 4 19.36 29.24 -70.64
CA ARG A 4 19.68 28.96 -69.24
C ARG A 4 18.67 27.96 -68.69
N TYR A 5 19.09 26.74 -68.38
CA TYR A 5 18.34 25.76 -67.62
C TYR A 5 18.39 26.07 -66.08
N PHE A 6 17.22 26.43 -65.53
CA PHE A 6 17.05 26.50 -64.07
C PHE A 6 16.72 25.11 -63.53
N ARG A 7 17.61 24.53 -62.73
CA ARG A 7 17.34 23.31 -61.95
C ARG A 7 16.74 23.72 -60.62
N TYR A 8 15.47 23.36 -60.39
CA TYR A 8 14.85 23.42 -59.07
C TYR A 8 15.25 22.20 -58.27
N LEU A 9 16.00 22.39 -57.20
CA LEU A 9 16.25 21.40 -56.16
C LEU A 9 15.06 21.46 -55.17
N PHE A 10 14.22 20.42 -55.17
CA PHE A 10 13.26 20.18 -54.11
C PHE A 10 13.96 19.57 -52.90
N PHE A 11 14.13 20.32 -51.82
CA PHE A 11 14.49 19.80 -50.53
C PHE A 11 13.21 19.26 -49.89
N ILE A 12 13.07 17.92 -49.84
CA ILE A 12 12.06 17.26 -49.00
C ILE A 12 12.63 17.22 -47.60
N ALA A 13 12.17 18.09 -46.71
CA ALA A 13 12.43 17.99 -45.29
C ALA A 13 11.56 16.87 -44.74
N MET A 14 12.18 15.72 -44.44
CA MET A 14 11.57 14.68 -43.61
C MET A 14 11.42 15.24 -42.18
N ILE A 15 10.24 15.66 -41.82
CA ILE A 15 9.88 15.90 -40.44
C ILE A 15 9.63 14.52 -39.82
N SER A 16 10.65 13.96 -39.14
CA SER A 16 10.47 12.83 -38.24
C SER A 16 9.69 13.33 -37.01
N THR A 17 8.39 13.13 -37.01
CA THR A 17 7.58 13.24 -35.80
C THR A 17 8.04 12.16 -34.85
N TYR A 18 8.89 12.53 -33.91
CA TYR A 18 9.09 11.73 -32.70
C TYR A 18 7.76 11.73 -31.95
N CYS A 19 6.99 10.67 -32.12
CA CYS A 19 5.89 10.34 -31.24
C CYS A 19 6.55 9.96 -29.90
N SER A 20 6.66 10.92 -28.98
CA SER A 20 6.98 10.65 -27.61
C SER A 20 5.78 9.88 -27.05
N CYS A 21 5.83 8.56 -27.12
CA CYS A 21 5.05 7.74 -26.21
C CYS A 21 5.54 8.13 -24.80
N ASN A 22 4.74 8.89 -24.08
CA ASN A 22 4.85 8.94 -22.63
C ASN A 22 4.49 7.54 -22.12
N ASP A 23 5.47 6.66 -22.14
CA ASP A 23 5.38 5.36 -21.50
C ASP A 23 5.50 5.64 -19.99
N THR A 24 4.37 6.00 -19.37
CA THR A 24 4.30 6.22 -17.92
C THR A 24 4.60 4.89 -17.27
N ARG A 25 5.84 4.76 -16.76
CA ARG A 25 6.30 3.54 -16.12
C ARG A 25 5.59 3.35 -14.79
N GLU A 26 5.12 2.14 -14.56
CA GLU A 26 4.58 1.77 -13.27
C GLU A 26 5.72 1.52 -12.29
N LYS A 27 5.65 2.21 -11.16
CA LYS A 27 6.61 2.14 -10.04
C LYS A 27 5.92 1.60 -8.81
N LEU A 28 6.71 0.97 -7.95
CA LEU A 28 6.26 0.47 -6.65
C LEU A 28 7.11 1.12 -5.57
N LEU A 29 6.48 1.88 -4.68
CA LEU A 29 7.10 2.25 -3.41
C LEU A 29 6.87 1.09 -2.46
N VAL A 30 7.95 0.56 -1.88
CA VAL A 30 7.90 -0.65 -1.06
C VAL A 30 8.74 -0.50 0.20
N SER A 31 8.33 -1.20 1.24
CA SER A 31 9.08 -1.42 2.46
C SER A 31 8.56 -2.66 3.19
N GLY A 32 9.14 -3.00 4.33
CA GLY A 32 8.62 -4.10 5.13
C GLY A 32 9.37 -4.31 6.44
N CYS A 33 8.68 -4.92 7.38
CA CYS A 33 9.27 -5.33 8.65
C CYS A 33 10.46 -6.28 8.41
N GLY A 34 11.60 -5.95 8.99
CA GLY A 34 12.86 -6.67 8.79
C GLY A 34 13.67 -6.23 7.56
N TRP A 35 13.18 -5.30 6.74
CA TRP A 35 13.93 -4.68 5.64
C TRP A 35 14.17 -3.19 5.94
N LYS A 36 15.40 -2.82 6.21
CA LYS A 36 15.76 -1.51 6.77
C LYS A 36 15.89 -0.41 5.71
N GLN A 37 14.92 -0.34 4.81
CA GLN A 37 14.81 0.76 3.84
C GLN A 37 13.39 0.89 3.27
N VAL A 38 13.07 2.09 2.81
CA VAL A 38 11.97 2.38 1.88
C VAL A 38 12.57 2.51 0.49
N ALA A 39 11.99 1.87 -0.51
CA ALA A 39 12.56 1.88 -1.86
C ALA A 39 11.49 2.07 -2.94
N ILE A 40 11.90 2.68 -4.06
CA ILE A 40 11.11 2.75 -5.29
C ILE A 40 11.71 1.76 -6.27
N LEU A 41 10.86 0.86 -6.76
CA LEU A 41 11.21 -0.15 -7.74
C LEU A 41 10.58 0.19 -9.09
N ASP A 42 11.30 -0.05 -10.17
CA ASP A 42 10.69 -0.22 -11.48
C ASP A 42 9.93 -1.56 -11.49
N LYS A 43 8.62 -1.54 -11.67
CA LYS A 43 7.80 -2.76 -11.60
C LYS A 43 8.19 -3.77 -12.68
N LYS A 44 8.59 -3.31 -13.87
CA LYS A 44 8.92 -4.18 -15.00
C LYS A 44 10.21 -4.95 -14.79
N THR A 45 11.25 -4.29 -14.26
CA THR A 45 12.58 -4.87 -14.08
C THR A 45 12.83 -5.41 -12.67
N GLY A 46 12.13 -4.88 -11.67
CA GLY A 46 12.39 -5.14 -10.25
C GLY A 46 13.59 -4.38 -9.70
N GLU A 47 14.22 -3.52 -10.50
CA GLU A 47 15.38 -2.74 -10.07
C GLU A 47 15.01 -1.64 -9.07
N ILE A 48 15.87 -1.42 -8.08
CA ILE A 48 15.76 -0.33 -7.11
C ILE A 48 16.27 0.95 -7.78
N GLU A 49 15.39 1.92 -8.02
CA GLU A 49 15.75 3.21 -8.61
C GLU A 49 16.03 4.29 -7.57
N TRP A 50 15.45 4.16 -6.40
CA TRP A 50 15.63 5.06 -5.27
C TRP A 50 15.47 4.29 -3.97
N SER A 51 16.23 4.65 -2.94
CA SER A 51 16.05 4.09 -1.60
C SER A 51 16.42 5.07 -0.51
N HIS A 52 15.75 4.93 0.64
CA HIS A 52 16.00 5.68 1.86
C HIS A 52 16.23 4.71 3.01
N PRO A 53 17.40 4.77 3.68
CA PRO A 53 17.69 3.86 4.79
C PRO A 53 16.86 4.21 6.03
N LEU A 54 16.38 3.17 6.72
CA LEU A 54 15.69 3.29 8.00
C LEU A 54 16.68 3.04 9.15
N ALA A 55 16.42 3.67 10.30
CA ALA A 55 17.21 3.39 11.50
C ALA A 55 16.97 1.94 11.99
N ALA A 56 17.93 1.41 12.76
CA ALA A 56 17.89 0.00 13.21
C ALA A 56 16.63 -0.36 14.01
N ASN A 57 16.02 0.61 14.69
CA ASN A 57 14.79 0.47 15.47
C ASN A 57 13.53 0.92 14.73
N GLU A 58 13.63 1.24 13.43
CA GLU A 58 12.49 1.58 12.58
C GLU A 58 12.16 0.36 11.70
N ASP A 59 11.02 -0.29 11.97
CA ASP A 59 10.42 -1.29 11.10
C ASP A 59 9.22 -0.67 10.41
N CYS A 60 9.27 -0.61 9.07
CA CYS A 60 8.25 0.06 8.28
C CYS A 60 7.00 -0.79 8.12
N ASN A 61 5.84 -0.18 8.32
CA ASN A 61 4.53 -0.82 8.34
C ASN A 61 3.59 -0.33 7.24
N ASP A 62 3.84 0.88 6.69
CA ASP A 62 2.99 1.50 5.67
C ASP A 62 3.79 2.51 4.85
N VAL A 63 3.48 2.65 3.55
CA VAL A 63 4.17 3.57 2.63
C VAL A 63 3.19 4.19 1.64
N GLU A 64 3.35 5.48 1.33
CA GLU A 64 2.54 6.19 0.35
C GLU A 64 3.34 7.28 -0.37
N ILE A 65 3.06 7.51 -1.65
CA ILE A 65 3.46 8.73 -2.36
C ILE A 65 2.33 9.74 -2.23
N THR A 66 2.61 10.88 -1.62
CA THR A 66 1.63 11.96 -1.46
C THR A 66 1.31 12.64 -2.79
N LYS A 67 0.26 13.44 -2.84
CA LYS A 67 -0.11 14.22 -4.04
C LYS A 67 0.98 15.19 -4.50
N GLU A 68 1.80 15.64 -3.56
CA GLU A 68 2.94 16.51 -3.81
C GLU A 68 4.19 15.75 -4.28
N GLY A 69 4.12 14.41 -4.34
CA GLY A 69 5.21 13.53 -4.74
C GLY A 69 6.19 13.17 -3.61
N ASN A 70 5.89 13.58 -2.37
CA ASN A 70 6.68 13.24 -1.19
C ASN A 70 6.42 11.78 -0.76
N ILE A 71 7.31 11.24 0.05
CA ILE A 71 7.23 9.88 0.58
C ILE A 71 6.79 9.94 2.03
N LEU A 72 5.62 9.37 2.29
CA LEU A 72 5.07 9.17 3.62
C LEU A 72 5.27 7.71 4.02
N TYR A 73 5.75 7.47 5.23
CA TYR A 73 5.86 6.11 5.76
C TYR A 73 5.59 6.06 7.26
N ALA A 74 4.95 4.95 7.66
CA ALA A 74 4.77 4.58 9.05
C ALA A 74 5.83 3.56 9.47
N TYR A 75 6.35 3.70 10.67
CA TYR A 75 7.19 2.71 11.32
C TYR A 75 6.72 2.50 12.76
N THR A 76 7.11 1.40 13.39
CA THR A 76 6.52 0.97 14.67
C THR A 76 6.40 2.10 15.71
N SER A 77 7.39 2.98 15.83
CA SER A 77 7.42 4.06 16.82
C SER A 77 7.07 5.45 16.27
N GLY A 78 6.55 5.56 15.04
CA GLY A 78 6.19 6.86 14.46
C GLY A 78 5.83 6.84 12.98
N ALA A 79 5.71 8.04 12.42
CA ALA A 79 5.52 8.25 10.99
C ALA A 79 6.36 9.45 10.52
N ARG A 80 6.82 9.41 9.29
CA ARG A 80 7.67 10.47 8.73
C ARG A 80 7.27 10.79 7.30
N LEU A 81 7.28 12.09 6.98
CA LEU A 81 7.19 12.60 5.62
C LEU A 81 8.56 13.10 5.20
N ILE A 82 9.04 12.64 4.07
CA ILE A 82 10.29 13.09 3.44
C ILE A 82 10.04 13.51 2.00
N ASP A 83 10.86 14.42 1.47
CA ASP A 83 10.89 14.70 0.04
C ASP A 83 11.74 13.65 -0.72
N ARG A 84 11.86 13.82 -2.05
CA ARG A 84 12.66 12.91 -2.90
C ARG A 84 14.16 13.06 -2.69
N GLU A 85 14.59 14.19 -2.14
CA GLU A 85 15.97 14.49 -1.72
C GLU A 85 16.27 13.95 -0.31
N GLN A 86 15.31 13.22 0.29
CA GLN A 86 15.38 12.58 1.62
C GLN A 86 15.43 13.57 2.79
N GLN A 87 14.99 14.83 2.56
CA GLN A 87 14.86 15.78 3.65
C GLN A 87 13.57 15.53 4.42
N THR A 88 13.66 15.46 5.74
CA THR A 88 12.49 15.29 6.60
C THR A 88 11.65 16.58 6.61
N LEU A 89 10.41 16.49 6.18
CA LEU A 89 9.44 17.57 6.22
C LEU A 89 8.74 17.62 7.58
N TRP A 90 8.36 16.45 8.12
CA TRP A 90 7.92 16.28 9.51
C TRP A 90 8.15 14.85 9.98
N ASP A 91 8.22 14.66 11.32
CA ASP A 91 8.43 13.37 11.98
C ASP A 91 7.54 13.31 13.24
N PHE A 92 6.57 12.41 13.22
CA PHE A 92 5.67 12.13 14.34
C PHE A 92 6.18 10.95 15.15
N LYS A 93 6.15 11.05 16.48
CA LYS A 93 6.54 9.95 17.38
C LYS A 93 5.34 9.44 18.16
N ALA A 94 5.14 8.13 18.14
CA ALA A 94 4.19 7.44 19.00
C ALA A 94 4.70 7.43 20.47
N LYS A 95 3.78 7.33 21.41
CA LYS A 95 4.12 7.23 22.84
C LYS A 95 4.75 5.85 23.13
N LYS A 96 5.51 5.77 24.23
CA LYS A 96 6.10 4.51 24.64
C LYS A 96 5.02 3.43 24.87
N GLY A 97 5.17 2.28 24.21
CA GLY A 97 4.23 1.16 24.30
C GLY A 97 3.11 1.22 23.26
N GLU A 98 3.10 2.22 22.40
CA GLU A 98 2.23 2.30 21.22
C GLU A 98 2.96 1.79 19.97
N GLU A 99 2.19 1.33 18.98
CA GLU A 99 2.69 0.90 17.66
C GLU A 99 1.88 1.57 16.55
N LEU A 100 2.56 2.19 15.58
CA LEU A 100 1.94 2.92 14.49
C LEU A 100 1.96 2.08 13.21
N PHE A 101 0.78 1.84 12.62
CA PHE A 101 0.62 0.97 11.46
C PHE A 101 -0.02 1.62 10.24
N THR A 102 -0.55 2.82 10.36
CA THR A 102 -1.15 3.54 9.23
C THR A 102 -0.60 4.95 9.16
N ALA A 103 -0.15 5.35 7.97
CA ALA A 103 0.11 6.76 7.65
C ALA A 103 -0.33 7.01 6.21
N THR A 104 -1.39 7.79 6.01
CA THR A 104 -1.96 8.07 4.69
C THR A 104 -2.33 9.54 4.52
N GLN A 105 -2.21 10.07 3.29
CA GLN A 105 -2.67 11.41 2.96
C GLN A 105 -4.17 11.39 2.59
N LEU A 106 -4.96 12.12 3.34
CA LEU A 106 -6.38 12.28 3.07
C LEU A 106 -6.65 13.17 1.84
N PRO A 107 -7.83 13.05 1.19
CA PRO A 107 -8.22 13.95 0.10
C PRO A 107 -8.18 15.43 0.47
N SER A 108 -8.34 15.77 1.74
CA SER A 108 -8.24 17.14 2.28
C SER A 108 -6.82 17.72 2.29
N GLY A 109 -5.79 16.90 2.05
CA GLY A 109 -4.37 17.25 2.21
C GLY A 109 -3.84 17.08 3.64
N ARG A 110 -4.70 16.70 4.61
CA ARG A 110 -4.27 16.24 5.94
C ARG A 110 -3.67 14.86 5.86
N TYR A 111 -2.98 14.46 6.92
CA TYR A 111 -2.48 13.08 7.07
C TYR A 111 -3.26 12.39 8.19
N MET A 112 -3.57 11.12 7.98
CA MET A 112 -4.18 10.28 9.01
C MET A 112 -3.15 9.26 9.49
N LEU A 113 -2.97 9.18 10.81
CA LEU A 113 -2.17 8.17 11.49
C LEU A 113 -3.08 7.28 12.32
N ALA A 114 -2.83 5.97 12.32
CA ALA A 114 -3.53 5.04 13.20
C ALA A 114 -2.55 4.27 14.07
N ILE A 115 -2.82 4.28 15.39
CA ILE A 115 -1.89 3.90 16.44
C ILE A 115 -2.56 2.88 17.34
N CYS A 116 -1.99 1.68 17.38
CA CYS A 116 -2.31 0.67 18.38
C CYS A 116 -1.80 1.10 19.75
N GLY A 117 -2.61 0.91 20.77
CA GLY A 117 -2.29 1.32 22.14
C GLY A 117 -3.44 1.09 23.10
N THR A 118 -3.33 1.62 24.31
CA THR A 118 -4.40 1.60 25.31
C THR A 118 -4.58 3.00 25.86
N PRO A 119 -5.55 3.80 25.32
CA PRO A 119 -6.44 3.47 24.20
C PRO A 119 -5.73 3.47 22.84
N SER A 120 -6.36 2.85 21.81
CA SER A 120 -5.97 3.01 20.40
C SER A 120 -6.37 4.40 19.90
N ARG A 121 -5.67 4.94 18.92
CA ARG A 121 -5.89 6.31 18.44
C ARG A 121 -5.87 6.42 16.93
N ILE A 122 -6.74 7.27 16.41
CA ILE A 122 -6.64 7.82 15.04
C ILE A 122 -6.35 9.30 15.20
N ILE A 123 -5.30 9.78 14.55
CA ILE A 123 -4.88 11.18 14.61
C ILE A 123 -4.86 11.76 13.20
N GLU A 124 -5.47 12.93 13.00
CA GLU A 124 -5.27 13.71 11.80
C GLU A 124 -4.26 14.82 12.06
N LEU A 125 -3.29 14.94 11.16
CA LEU A 125 -2.29 16.00 11.16
C LEU A 125 -2.59 16.99 10.04
N ASP A 126 -2.25 18.26 10.24
CA ASP A 126 -2.21 19.24 9.16
C ASP A 126 -1.05 18.97 8.19
N PRO A 127 -0.93 19.70 7.06
CA PRO A 127 0.18 19.54 6.13
C PRO A 127 1.57 19.77 6.73
N GLN A 128 1.66 20.44 7.88
CA GLN A 128 2.91 20.69 8.60
C GLN A 128 3.22 19.63 9.67
N GLY A 129 2.38 18.57 9.76
CA GLY A 129 2.56 17.48 10.69
C GLY A 129 2.08 17.77 12.11
N GLN A 130 1.25 18.83 12.32
CA GLN A 130 0.71 19.16 13.64
C GLN A 130 -0.64 18.48 13.85
N PRO A 131 -0.89 17.83 15.00
CA PRO A 131 -2.18 17.22 15.31
C PRO A 131 -3.33 18.25 15.32
N VAL A 132 -4.40 17.95 14.57
CA VAL A 132 -5.61 18.79 14.48
C VAL A 132 -6.88 18.07 14.90
N GLU A 133 -6.90 16.74 14.88
CA GLU A 133 -8.02 15.93 15.36
C GLU A 133 -7.46 14.62 15.94
N GLU A 134 -8.03 14.14 17.04
CA GLU A 134 -7.67 12.86 17.65
C GLU A 134 -8.93 12.13 18.13
N ILE A 135 -9.04 10.85 17.80
CA ILE A 135 -10.11 9.96 18.22
C ILE A 135 -9.47 8.79 18.97
N GLU A 136 -9.75 8.70 20.26
CA GLU A 136 -9.39 7.53 21.07
C GLU A 136 -10.52 6.51 21.06
N PHE A 137 -10.18 5.22 20.91
CA PHE A 137 -11.16 4.13 20.92
C PHE A 137 -10.57 2.87 21.54
N ASP A 138 -11.45 1.95 21.94
CA ASP A 138 -11.07 0.64 22.50
C ASP A 138 -11.36 -0.47 21.49
N THR A 139 -10.34 -1.23 21.13
CA THR A 139 -10.48 -2.42 20.28
C THR A 139 -10.97 -3.64 21.06
N SER A 140 -10.94 -3.60 22.39
CA SER A 140 -11.14 -4.75 23.28
C SER A 140 -10.16 -5.91 22.98
N ILE A 141 -8.96 -5.59 22.49
CA ILE A 141 -7.83 -6.51 22.26
C ILE A 141 -6.68 -6.06 23.16
N THR A 142 -6.24 -6.94 24.06
CA THR A 142 -5.22 -6.61 25.09
C THR A 142 -3.81 -6.49 24.51
N GLY A 143 -3.46 -7.32 23.54
CA GLY A 143 -2.16 -7.25 22.86
C GLY A 143 -2.11 -6.05 21.93
N VAL A 144 -1.26 -5.06 22.19
CA VAL A 144 -1.13 -3.87 21.34
C VAL A 144 -0.81 -4.28 19.90
N HIS A 145 0.10 -5.22 19.73
CA HIS A 145 0.49 -5.74 18.42
C HIS A 145 -0.64 -6.44 17.66
N ASP A 146 -1.65 -6.97 18.36
CA ASP A 146 -2.74 -7.74 17.78
C ASP A 146 -3.97 -6.89 17.44
N GLN A 147 -3.95 -5.59 17.70
CA GLN A 147 -5.14 -4.75 17.59
C GLN A 147 -5.58 -4.58 16.13
N PHE A 148 -4.79 -3.90 15.32
CA PHE A 148 -5.09 -3.66 13.90
C PHE A 148 -3.81 -3.36 13.10
N ARG A 149 -3.97 -3.22 11.78
CA ARG A 149 -2.90 -2.72 10.90
C ARG A 149 -3.38 -1.49 10.15
N GLN A 150 -3.70 -1.59 8.87
CA GLN A 150 -4.02 -0.42 8.04
C GLN A 150 -5.50 -0.05 8.16
N ILE A 151 -5.76 1.08 8.81
CA ILE A 151 -7.11 1.68 8.90
C ILE A 151 -7.37 2.52 7.65
N VAL A 152 -8.59 2.46 7.12
CA VAL A 152 -9.02 3.27 5.98
C VAL A 152 -10.14 4.23 6.40
N LYS A 153 -9.99 5.52 6.13
CA LYS A 153 -11.06 6.50 6.27
C LYS A 153 -11.96 6.46 5.04
N THR A 154 -13.26 6.25 5.25
CA THR A 154 -14.23 6.16 4.16
C THR A 154 -14.66 7.54 3.64
N PRO A 155 -15.21 7.63 2.43
CA PRO A 155 -15.84 8.87 1.94
C PRO A 155 -16.99 9.39 2.80
N GLN A 156 -17.62 8.50 3.60
CA GLN A 156 -18.68 8.83 4.54
C GLN A 156 -18.16 9.34 5.89
N ASN A 157 -16.83 9.52 6.00
CA ASN A 157 -16.18 10.00 7.22
C ASN A 157 -16.23 9.02 8.40
N THR A 158 -16.35 7.73 8.10
CA THR A 158 -16.19 6.60 9.03
C THR A 158 -14.81 5.98 8.86
N TYR A 159 -14.47 5.00 9.67
CA TYR A 159 -13.17 4.31 9.65
C TYR A 159 -13.39 2.81 9.55
N LEU A 160 -12.78 2.19 8.52
CA LEU A 160 -12.69 0.73 8.43
C LEU A 160 -11.46 0.27 9.19
N ILE A 161 -11.66 -0.55 10.19
CA ILE A 161 -10.63 -1.03 11.12
C ILE A 161 -10.50 -2.53 10.99
N PRO A 162 -9.38 -3.06 10.48
CA PRO A 162 -9.11 -4.50 10.41
C PRO A 162 -8.66 -5.00 11.79
N LEU A 163 -9.61 -5.47 12.60
CA LEU A 163 -9.33 -6.00 13.95
C LEU A 163 -8.66 -7.38 13.87
N MET A 164 -7.32 -7.36 13.82
CA MET A 164 -6.50 -8.54 13.53
C MET A 164 -6.73 -9.67 14.54
N GLY A 165 -6.71 -9.37 15.84
CA GLY A 165 -6.94 -10.35 16.90
C GLY A 165 -8.37 -10.87 17.01
N LYS A 166 -9.33 -10.31 16.24
CA LYS A 166 -10.73 -10.77 16.20
C LYS A 166 -11.12 -11.41 14.88
N GLY A 167 -10.30 -11.30 13.83
CA GLY A 167 -10.63 -11.84 12.52
C GLY A 167 -11.79 -11.12 11.82
N GLU A 168 -12.06 -9.87 12.16
CA GLU A 168 -13.17 -9.08 11.63
C GLU A 168 -12.72 -7.69 11.17
N VAL A 169 -13.46 -7.13 10.23
CA VAL A 169 -13.40 -5.71 9.86
C VAL A 169 -14.60 -5.02 10.47
N VAL A 170 -14.37 -3.91 11.15
CA VAL A 170 -15.45 -3.06 11.69
C VAL A 170 -15.43 -1.70 11.02
N GLU A 171 -16.60 -1.11 10.84
CA GLU A 171 -16.76 0.29 10.45
C GLU A 171 -17.22 1.09 11.66
N MET A 172 -16.41 2.07 12.04
CA MET A 172 -16.63 2.94 13.22
C MET A 172 -16.90 4.37 12.76
N ASN A 173 -17.94 5.01 13.33
CA ASN A 173 -18.20 6.43 13.10
C ASN A 173 -17.33 7.31 14.03
N LYS A 174 -17.44 8.65 13.89
CA LYS A 174 -16.70 9.60 14.73
C LYS A 174 -17.15 9.61 16.20
N GLU A 175 -18.36 9.18 16.46
CA GLU A 175 -18.94 9.01 17.79
C GLU A 175 -18.45 7.71 18.46
N LYS A 176 -17.57 6.97 17.79
CA LYS A 176 -16.98 5.68 18.23
C LYS A 176 -17.98 4.52 18.25
N GLU A 177 -19.09 4.65 17.56
CA GLU A 177 -20.08 3.58 17.42
C GLU A 177 -19.69 2.68 16.25
N ILE A 178 -19.77 1.35 16.44
CA ILE A 178 -19.60 0.38 15.35
C ILE A 178 -20.90 0.33 14.56
N VAL A 179 -20.88 0.88 13.35
CA VAL A 179 -22.03 0.98 12.46
C VAL A 179 -22.14 -0.21 11.50
N ASN A 180 -21.01 -0.92 11.28
CA ASN A 180 -21.00 -2.14 10.48
C ASN A 180 -19.87 -3.07 10.95
N ARG A 181 -20.00 -4.39 10.65
CA ARG A 181 -18.94 -5.37 10.86
C ARG A 181 -19.13 -6.59 9.95
N ALA A 182 -18.01 -7.21 9.58
CA ALA A 182 -17.99 -8.46 8.84
C ALA A 182 -16.77 -9.30 9.24
N GLU A 183 -16.94 -10.60 9.34
CA GLU A 183 -15.85 -11.56 9.51
C GLU A 183 -15.10 -11.71 8.19
N CYS A 184 -13.76 -11.80 8.24
CA CYS A 184 -12.92 -12.02 7.06
C CYS A 184 -12.33 -13.44 6.97
N GLY A 185 -12.50 -14.25 8.01
CA GLY A 185 -12.02 -15.64 8.04
C GLY A 185 -10.49 -15.77 8.16
N GLY A 186 -9.82 -14.78 8.78
CA GLY A 186 -8.39 -14.76 9.00
C GLY A 186 -7.95 -13.57 9.84
N ASN A 187 -6.67 -13.23 9.80
CA ASN A 187 -6.10 -12.07 10.49
C ASN A 187 -6.08 -10.86 9.54
N PRO A 188 -7.12 -9.98 9.53
CA PRO A 188 -7.19 -8.88 8.59
C PRO A 188 -6.03 -7.90 8.83
N PHE A 189 -5.33 -7.57 7.73
CA PHE A 189 -4.14 -6.71 7.77
C PHE A 189 -4.39 -5.37 7.05
N ALA A 190 -4.73 -5.41 5.76
CA ALA A 190 -4.99 -4.23 4.96
C ALA A 190 -6.40 -4.29 4.35
N ILE A 191 -6.96 -3.10 4.08
CA ILE A 191 -8.28 -2.96 3.47
C ILE A 191 -8.20 -1.95 2.33
N GLN A 192 -8.85 -2.29 1.20
CA GLN A 192 -9.13 -1.35 0.13
C GLN A 192 -10.64 -1.34 -0.18
N ILE A 193 -11.24 -0.14 -0.25
CA ILE A 193 -12.61 0.01 -0.70
C ILE A 193 -12.61 -0.07 -2.24
N LEU A 194 -13.32 -1.05 -2.79
CA LEU A 194 -13.44 -1.24 -4.23
C LEU A 194 -14.47 -0.31 -4.85
N LYS A 195 -14.43 -0.14 -6.18
CA LYS A 195 -15.37 0.73 -6.91
C LYS A 195 -16.85 0.34 -6.74
N ASN A 196 -17.13 -0.96 -6.54
CA ASN A 196 -18.48 -1.48 -6.28
C ASN A 196 -18.91 -1.33 -4.81
N GLY A 197 -18.05 -0.76 -3.96
CA GLY A 197 -18.29 -0.59 -2.52
C GLY A 197 -17.86 -1.78 -1.66
N ASN A 198 -17.47 -2.91 -2.23
CA ASN A 198 -16.96 -4.05 -1.49
C ASN A 198 -15.63 -3.71 -0.80
N TRP A 199 -15.33 -4.43 0.27
CA TRP A 199 -14.05 -4.36 0.98
C TRP A 199 -13.13 -5.47 0.48
N LEU A 200 -12.00 -5.12 -0.08
CA LEU A 200 -10.91 -6.04 -0.35
C LEU A 200 -10.04 -6.10 0.90
N VAL A 201 -9.88 -7.28 1.49
CA VAL A 201 -9.21 -7.48 2.78
C VAL A 201 -8.15 -8.55 2.64
N SER A 202 -6.92 -8.23 3.02
CA SER A 202 -5.86 -9.22 3.20
C SER A 202 -5.99 -9.91 4.55
N CYS A 203 -5.74 -11.21 4.60
CA CYS A 203 -6.03 -12.04 5.78
C CYS A 203 -4.77 -12.71 6.38
N GLY A 204 -3.61 -12.09 6.24
CA GLY A 204 -2.37 -12.46 6.93
C GLY A 204 -2.01 -13.94 6.88
N ASP A 205 -1.84 -14.55 8.04
CA ASP A 205 -1.49 -15.97 8.21
C ASP A 205 -2.60 -16.96 7.78
N ALA A 206 -3.79 -16.47 7.41
CA ALA A 206 -4.79 -17.31 6.74
C ALA A 206 -4.44 -17.59 5.27
N HIS A 207 -3.31 -17.04 4.76
CA HIS A 207 -2.77 -17.29 3.42
C HIS A 207 -3.77 -17.00 2.30
N ASN A 208 -4.58 -15.94 2.45
CA ASN A 208 -5.59 -15.56 1.47
C ASN A 208 -5.95 -14.08 1.57
N PHE A 209 -6.70 -13.62 0.60
CA PHE A 209 -7.46 -12.37 0.69
C PHE A 209 -8.92 -12.61 0.30
N VAL A 210 -9.79 -11.71 0.73
CA VAL A 210 -11.23 -11.81 0.51
C VAL A 210 -11.80 -10.49 -0.02
N GLU A 211 -12.93 -10.60 -0.76
CA GLU A 211 -13.81 -9.47 -1.03
C GLU A 211 -15.08 -9.67 -0.20
N ILE A 212 -15.47 -8.66 0.54
CA ILE A 212 -16.64 -8.66 1.43
C ILE A 212 -17.64 -7.64 0.89
N ASP A 213 -18.87 -8.05 0.73
CA ASP A 213 -20.00 -7.14 0.52
C ASP A 213 -20.45 -6.60 1.89
N PRO A 214 -20.25 -5.30 2.19
CA PRO A 214 -20.58 -4.73 3.49
C PRO A 214 -22.10 -4.70 3.76
N GLY A 215 -22.92 -4.73 2.72
CA GLY A 215 -24.40 -4.75 2.84
C GLY A 215 -24.91 -6.10 3.35
N SER A 216 -24.47 -7.19 2.73
CA SER A 216 -24.83 -8.55 3.15
C SER A 216 -23.92 -9.11 4.24
N LYS A 217 -22.75 -8.50 4.47
CA LYS A 217 -21.68 -8.95 5.38
C LYS A 217 -21.08 -10.32 5.00
N GLN A 218 -21.21 -10.68 3.73
CA GLN A 218 -20.76 -11.97 3.20
C GLN A 218 -19.45 -11.81 2.44
N ILE A 219 -18.60 -12.82 2.55
CA ILE A 219 -17.45 -13.00 1.66
C ILE A 219 -18.01 -13.41 0.30
N VAL A 220 -17.85 -12.55 -0.71
CA VAL A 220 -18.32 -12.79 -2.08
C VAL A 220 -17.21 -13.35 -2.99
N ARG A 221 -15.97 -13.22 -2.58
CA ARG A 221 -14.79 -13.81 -3.23
C ARG A 221 -13.71 -14.10 -2.21
N LYS A 222 -13.05 -15.23 -2.38
CA LYS A 222 -11.84 -15.60 -1.62
C LYS A 222 -10.80 -16.11 -2.60
N VAL A 223 -9.53 -15.75 -2.40
CA VAL A 223 -8.38 -16.24 -3.15
C VAL A 223 -7.29 -16.67 -2.17
N GLY A 224 -6.88 -17.90 -2.23
CA GLY A 224 -5.87 -18.50 -1.36
C GLY A 224 -4.95 -19.43 -2.12
N ASN A 225 -4.18 -20.22 -1.38
CA ASN A 225 -3.16 -21.11 -1.95
C ASN A 225 -3.73 -22.14 -2.96
N ASP A 226 -4.95 -22.63 -2.73
CA ASP A 226 -5.58 -23.61 -3.63
C ASP A 226 -6.00 -22.99 -4.97
N ASP A 227 -6.07 -21.66 -5.06
CA ASP A 227 -6.46 -20.94 -6.26
C ASP A 227 -5.27 -20.51 -7.13
N LEU A 228 -4.04 -20.61 -6.61
CA LEU A 228 -2.82 -20.13 -7.27
C LEU A 228 -1.91 -21.28 -7.68
N SER A 229 -1.55 -21.34 -8.96
CA SER A 229 -0.65 -22.38 -9.46
C SER A 229 0.81 -22.02 -9.16
N ASN A 230 1.55 -22.96 -8.58
CA ASN A 230 3.00 -22.88 -8.32
C ASN A 230 3.45 -21.71 -7.42
N ILE A 231 2.56 -21.11 -6.67
CA ILE A 231 2.87 -20.05 -5.72
C ILE A 231 2.20 -20.37 -4.39
N SER A 232 2.93 -20.15 -3.31
CA SER A 232 2.38 -20.20 -1.96
C SER A 232 2.31 -18.80 -1.36
N LEU A 233 1.12 -18.39 -0.95
CA LEU A 233 0.93 -17.20 -0.11
C LEU A 233 1.42 -17.55 1.30
N LEU A 234 2.40 -16.82 1.79
CA LEU A 234 3.01 -17.04 3.11
C LEU A 234 2.29 -16.21 4.18
N PHE A 235 2.21 -14.92 3.95
CA PHE A 235 1.42 -13.98 4.74
C PHE A 235 0.95 -12.88 3.78
N VAL A 236 -0.36 -12.76 3.62
CA VAL A 236 -0.94 -11.73 2.76
C VAL A 236 -1.01 -10.44 3.54
N ALA A 237 -0.05 -9.54 3.30
CA ALA A 237 0.05 -8.25 3.97
C ALA A 237 -0.78 -7.19 3.24
N GLU A 238 -0.17 -6.34 2.45
CA GLU A 238 -0.89 -5.30 1.72
C GLU A 238 -1.40 -5.76 0.36
N LEU A 239 -2.46 -5.11 -0.13
CA LEU A 239 -3.10 -5.37 -1.41
C LEU A 239 -3.32 -4.08 -2.19
N VAL A 240 -3.15 -4.14 -3.51
CA VAL A 240 -3.53 -3.07 -4.42
C VAL A 240 -4.41 -3.63 -5.53
N ARG A 241 -5.70 -3.24 -5.59
CA ARG A 241 -6.57 -3.53 -6.73
C ARG A 241 -6.37 -2.48 -7.80
N TYR A 242 -5.93 -2.89 -8.97
CA TYR A 242 -5.72 -2.03 -10.12
C TYR A 242 -7.01 -1.71 -10.88
N LYS A 243 -6.94 -0.72 -11.77
CA LYS A 243 -8.08 -0.35 -12.63
C LYS A 243 -8.51 -1.46 -13.60
N ASN A 244 -7.60 -2.36 -13.97
CA ASN A 244 -7.86 -3.54 -14.81
C ASN A 244 -8.36 -4.74 -14.00
N GLU A 245 -8.71 -4.54 -12.73
CA GLU A 245 -9.19 -5.53 -11.77
C GLU A 245 -8.13 -6.58 -11.35
N ASN A 246 -6.89 -6.47 -11.80
CA ASN A 246 -5.79 -7.26 -11.23
C ASN A 246 -5.56 -6.85 -9.77
N THR A 247 -5.03 -7.79 -8.98
CA THR A 247 -4.67 -7.55 -7.57
C THR A 247 -3.19 -7.79 -7.39
N LEU A 248 -2.45 -6.76 -6.97
CA LEU A 248 -1.10 -6.89 -6.46
C LEU A 248 -1.18 -7.31 -4.99
N ILE A 249 -0.39 -8.32 -4.64
CA ILE A 249 -0.36 -8.95 -3.32
C ILE A 249 1.06 -8.79 -2.76
N SER A 250 1.17 -8.23 -1.57
CA SER A 250 2.38 -8.31 -0.78
C SER A 250 2.38 -9.66 -0.03
N ASN A 251 3.32 -10.52 -0.39
CA ASN A 251 3.50 -11.87 0.15
C ASN A 251 4.65 -11.88 1.17
N TRP A 252 4.41 -11.26 2.33
CA TRP A 252 5.42 -11.12 3.36
C TRP A 252 5.90 -12.46 3.91
N ASN A 253 7.20 -12.66 4.01
CA ASN A 253 7.79 -13.94 4.37
C ASN A 253 8.37 -13.98 5.81
N GLY A 254 8.03 -12.99 6.65
CA GLY A 254 8.62 -12.86 8.00
C GLY A 254 8.31 -14.02 8.93
N HIS A 255 7.15 -14.65 8.80
CA HIS A 255 6.76 -15.83 9.60
C HIS A 255 7.20 -17.16 8.96
N SER A 256 7.72 -17.16 7.73
CA SER A 256 8.07 -18.38 7.01
C SER A 256 9.58 -18.61 6.95
N GLN A 257 9.98 -19.88 6.96
CA GLN A 257 11.33 -20.31 6.63
C GLN A 257 11.53 -20.44 5.11
N ASP A 258 10.45 -20.53 4.35
CA ASP A 258 10.50 -20.56 2.87
C ASP A 258 10.77 -19.16 2.34
N LYS A 259 11.95 -18.98 1.77
CA LYS A 259 12.38 -17.72 1.12
C LYS A 259 12.35 -17.84 -0.42
N SER A 260 11.80 -18.92 -0.97
CA SER A 260 11.73 -19.14 -2.41
C SER A 260 10.52 -18.48 -3.08
N GLN A 261 9.50 -18.14 -2.29
CA GLN A 261 8.28 -17.53 -2.82
C GLN A 261 8.50 -16.06 -3.18
N PRO A 262 7.87 -15.55 -4.26
CA PRO A 262 7.98 -14.15 -4.64
C PRO A 262 7.36 -13.24 -3.57
N LEU A 263 8.01 -12.10 -3.31
CA LEU A 263 7.56 -11.12 -2.30
C LEU A 263 6.38 -10.29 -2.78
N LEU A 264 6.25 -10.07 -4.09
CA LEU A 264 5.08 -9.42 -4.71
C LEU A 264 4.56 -10.30 -5.84
N ILE A 265 3.24 -10.42 -5.91
CA ILE A 265 2.52 -11.26 -6.86
C ILE A 265 1.36 -10.46 -7.42
N GLU A 266 1.19 -10.42 -8.74
CA GLU A 266 0.00 -9.87 -9.36
C GLU A 266 -0.85 -10.99 -9.95
N VAL A 267 -2.13 -11.01 -9.60
CA VAL A 267 -3.10 -11.97 -10.11
C VAL A 267 -4.21 -11.25 -10.88
N ASP A 268 -4.69 -11.85 -11.95
CA ASP A 268 -5.84 -11.36 -12.70
C ASP A 268 -7.17 -11.75 -12.01
N PRO A 269 -8.32 -11.26 -12.51
CA PRO A 269 -9.64 -11.64 -11.97
C PRO A 269 -9.94 -13.14 -12.01
N GLY A 270 -9.27 -13.91 -12.88
CA GLY A 270 -9.37 -15.35 -12.98
C GLY A 270 -8.39 -16.12 -12.10
N ASN A 271 -7.72 -15.44 -11.15
CA ASN A 271 -6.71 -15.99 -10.24
C ASN A 271 -5.43 -16.49 -10.94
N ARG A 272 -5.18 -16.11 -12.20
CA ARG A 272 -3.93 -16.44 -12.86
C ARG A 272 -2.85 -15.46 -12.41
N VAL A 273 -1.68 -15.97 -12.05
CA VAL A 273 -0.51 -15.15 -11.79
C VAL A 273 -0.04 -14.55 -13.12
N VAL A 274 -0.06 -13.23 -13.21
CA VAL A 274 0.31 -12.47 -14.42
C VAL A 274 1.67 -11.78 -14.29
N TRP A 275 2.11 -11.57 -13.05
CA TRP A 275 3.43 -11.00 -12.76
C TRP A 275 3.89 -11.38 -11.35
N THR A 276 5.19 -11.50 -11.18
CA THR A 276 5.85 -11.61 -9.87
C THR A 276 7.08 -10.71 -9.85
N LEU A 277 7.39 -10.18 -8.67
CA LEU A 277 8.64 -9.45 -8.49
C LEU A 277 9.83 -10.38 -8.77
N PRO A 278 10.75 -10.03 -9.69
CA PRO A 278 11.98 -10.79 -9.86
C PRO A 278 12.79 -10.86 -8.56
N LEU A 279 13.49 -11.98 -8.36
CA LEU A 279 14.39 -12.11 -7.22
C LEU A 279 15.48 -11.03 -7.29
N HIS A 280 15.66 -10.31 -6.21
CA HIS A 280 16.68 -9.27 -6.07
C HIS A 280 17.43 -9.46 -4.74
N PRO A 281 18.77 -9.49 -4.73
CA PRO A 281 19.54 -9.81 -3.53
C PRO A 281 19.36 -8.81 -2.39
N ASP A 282 19.06 -7.56 -2.73
CA ASP A 282 18.91 -6.47 -1.77
C ASP A 282 17.46 -6.26 -1.28
N ILE A 283 16.49 -7.03 -1.82
CA ILE A 283 15.10 -6.97 -1.38
C ILE A 283 14.81 -8.25 -0.57
N VAL A 284 14.76 -8.10 0.73
CA VAL A 284 14.64 -9.26 1.64
C VAL A 284 13.24 -9.48 2.17
N ASN A 285 12.41 -8.43 2.19
CA ASN A 285 11.05 -8.52 2.73
C ASN A 285 10.20 -7.33 2.29
N ILE A 286 8.93 -7.57 1.98
CA ILE A 286 7.96 -6.51 1.64
C ILE A 286 6.65 -6.82 2.37
N SER A 287 6.16 -5.88 3.18
CA SER A 287 4.84 -5.94 3.82
C SER A 287 3.98 -4.72 3.50
N ALA A 288 4.59 -3.66 2.94
CA ALA A 288 3.94 -2.43 2.53
C ALA A 288 4.28 -2.12 1.07
N VAL A 289 3.26 -1.78 0.28
CA VAL A 289 3.42 -1.48 -1.15
C VAL A 289 2.44 -0.42 -1.62
N TYR A 290 2.94 0.60 -2.32
CA TYR A 290 2.13 1.61 -2.99
C TYR A 290 2.50 1.65 -4.48
N SER A 291 1.50 1.50 -5.37
CA SER A 291 1.71 1.54 -6.82
C SER A 291 1.38 2.92 -7.38
N PHE A 292 2.25 3.46 -8.21
CA PHE A 292 2.09 4.75 -8.85
C PHE A 292 2.70 4.78 -10.25
N LYS A 293 2.47 5.85 -11.00
CA LYS A 293 3.03 6.05 -12.34
C LYS A 293 3.81 7.35 -12.38
N GLU A 294 4.98 7.29 -12.99
CA GLU A 294 5.85 8.43 -13.32
C GLU A 294 5.98 8.60 -14.82
#